data_a4fecf6e6d643297741ac21a0d929927
#
_entry.id   a4fecf6e6d643297741ac21a0d929927
#
_cell.length_a   1.000
_cell.length_b   1.000
_cell.length_c   1.000
_cell.angle_alpha   90.00
_cell.angle_beta   90.00
_cell.angle_gamma   90.00
#
_symmetry.space_group_name_H-M   'P 1'
#
loop_
_entity.id
_entity.type
_entity.pdbx_description
1 polymer ?
#
loop_
_entity_poly.entity_id
_entity_poly.type
_entity_poly.pdbx_seq_one_letter_code
_entity_poly.pdbx_strand_id
1 'polypeptide(L)'
;MLQKKHIITTILLSAMMEVSFAEEVVTTPTTEPTTQTSQLQVDQQANLEKLQQATQGIKLVFPEKLAEIYAARNFSPIWQDAEAKKLFLRDYALLGLTDISKDVKQQLAQLNQVDTNSLAADILITDSWLNYLNYAENVTANAQNWLYDSYRYSAKLPKDEMIQSWLSAVDQQQLLTFVQKYSQPNQRYAHTVAAILAGMQQQTLDNATLAKLAINAQRLRFIPDFHTGIFVNIPTYHLHYYRNGEEVLDSRVIVGKQARKTPVMTSKLSNIVVNPPWNAPVRLINEDLIPKVRKDPSYIYRNGYTIIDSKGNTIDPYTIDWDNMTAKRFPYRLRQAPGGDSALGNFKFNMPSSDAIYLHDTPNHRLFNNKNRAISSGCVRVNKSDELATLLLTESGWTLDKKAQVLKSRKTTSVPIQSNNPVYLYYVTAWADAEGKLHTVADIYGYDKKLVLDDTSKTLLQQYLL
;
A
#
# COMPACT_ATOMS: atom_id res chain seq x y z
N MET A 1 41.28 -40.23 3.61
CA MET A 1 40.70 -41.55 3.28
C MET A 1 39.65 -41.31 2.24
N LEU A 2 39.98 -41.73 0.97
CA LEU A 2 39.12 -41.62 -0.19
C LEU A 2 38.12 -42.79 -0.19
N GLN A 3 36.90 -42.56 -0.55
CA GLN A 3 36.05 -43.59 -1.16
C GLN A 3 35.32 -43.02 -2.40
N LYS A 4 35.75 -43.53 -3.54
CA LYS A 4 35.13 -43.45 -4.86
C LYS A 4 33.91 -44.36 -4.90
N LYS A 5 32.79 -43.91 -5.45
CA LYS A 5 31.68 -44.76 -5.89
C LYS A 5 31.61 -44.79 -7.41
N HIS A 6 31.65 -46.00 -7.93
CA HIS A 6 31.66 -46.38 -9.35
C HIS A 6 30.28 -46.29 -9.96
N ILE A 7 30.25 -45.82 -11.18
CA ILE A 7 29.11 -45.89 -12.11
C ILE A 7 29.24 -47.18 -12.88
N ILE A 8 28.23 -48.05 -12.84
CA ILE A 8 28.12 -49.25 -13.66
C ILE A 8 27.20 -48.95 -14.84
N THR A 9 27.77 -48.95 -16.03
CA THR A 9 27.05 -48.89 -17.29
C THR A 9 26.82 -50.33 -17.76
N THR A 10 25.57 -50.77 -17.89
CA THR A 10 25.20 -52.06 -18.45
C THR A 10 24.75 -51.86 -19.88
N ILE A 11 25.54 -52.42 -20.82
CA ILE A 11 25.20 -52.53 -22.23
C ILE A 11 24.50 -53.88 -22.43
N LEU A 12 23.27 -53.87 -22.92
CA LEU A 12 22.58 -55.06 -23.38
C LEU A 12 22.48 -55.00 -24.90
N LEU A 13 23.19 -55.96 -25.54
CA LEU A 13 23.06 -56.33 -26.91
C LEU A 13 21.86 -57.31 -27.01
N SER A 14 20.88 -57.05 -27.90
CA SER A 14 19.93 -58.07 -28.26
C SER A 14 19.64 -58.04 -29.77
N ALA A 15 19.64 -59.26 -30.32
CA ALA A 15 19.62 -59.59 -31.69
C ALA A 15 18.34 -59.27 -32.48
N MET A 16 18.49 -58.92 -33.73
CA MET A 16 17.42 -58.78 -34.71
C MET A 16 16.76 -60.16 -34.98
N MET A 17 15.43 -60.18 -34.87
CA MET A 17 14.56 -61.12 -35.52
C MET A 17 13.59 -60.36 -36.43
N GLU A 18 13.71 -60.48 -37.73
CA GLU A 18 12.72 -60.00 -38.70
C GLU A 18 11.48 -60.88 -38.60
N VAL A 19 10.35 -60.26 -38.29
CA VAL A 19 9.02 -60.87 -38.49
C VAL A 19 8.22 -59.92 -39.36
N SER A 20 7.97 -60.36 -40.58
CA SER A 20 7.08 -59.72 -41.53
C SER A 20 5.63 -59.80 -41.02
N PHE A 21 4.98 -58.66 -40.78
CA PHE A 21 3.54 -58.60 -40.61
C PHE A 21 2.93 -57.69 -41.67
N ALA A 22 1.87 -58.19 -42.29
CA ALA A 22 1.04 -57.50 -43.26
C ALA A 22 0.43 -56.20 -42.63
N GLU A 23 0.44 -55.11 -43.39
CA GLU A 23 -0.22 -53.85 -43.10
C GLU A 23 -1.75 -54.03 -43.14
N GLU A 24 -2.37 -54.06 -41.97
CA GLU A 24 -3.80 -53.86 -41.85
C GLU A 24 -4.03 -52.35 -41.64
N VAL A 25 -4.57 -51.66 -42.64
CA VAL A 25 -4.92 -50.24 -42.62
C VAL A 25 -6.07 -50.06 -41.64
N VAL A 26 -5.75 -49.75 -40.40
CA VAL A 26 -6.72 -49.22 -39.43
C VAL A 26 -6.91 -47.75 -39.72
N THR A 27 -7.98 -47.40 -40.39
CA THR A 27 -8.47 -46.01 -40.47
C THR A 27 -8.98 -45.58 -39.12
N THR A 28 -8.14 -44.85 -38.33
CA THR A 28 -8.59 -44.07 -37.19
C THR A 28 -9.45 -42.90 -37.67
N PRO A 29 -10.64 -42.72 -37.15
CA PRO A 29 -11.42 -41.51 -37.47
C PRO A 29 -10.70 -40.30 -36.89
N THR A 30 -10.20 -39.44 -37.76
CA THR A 30 -9.73 -38.09 -37.41
C THR A 30 -10.95 -37.28 -36.96
N THR A 31 -11.21 -37.27 -35.67
CA THR A 31 -12.17 -36.34 -35.07
C THR A 31 -11.57 -34.93 -35.16
N GLU A 32 -12.12 -34.13 -36.05
CA GLU A 32 -11.76 -32.74 -36.28
C GLU A 32 -12.00 -31.92 -34.99
N PRO A 33 -11.00 -31.22 -34.46
CA PRO A 33 -11.18 -30.26 -33.36
C PRO A 33 -11.87 -28.95 -33.81
N THR A 34 -12.21 -28.83 -35.08
CA THR A 34 -12.63 -27.58 -35.73
C THR A 34 -14.08 -27.16 -35.43
N THR A 35 -14.97 -28.07 -35.08
CA THR A 35 -16.40 -27.79 -34.94
C THR A 35 -16.77 -27.20 -33.60
N GLN A 36 -16.13 -27.60 -32.50
CA GLN A 36 -16.41 -27.07 -31.17
C GLN A 36 -15.88 -25.61 -30.97
N THR A 37 -14.69 -25.32 -31.52
CA THR A 37 -14.10 -23.98 -31.45
C THR A 37 -14.91 -22.96 -32.26
N SER A 38 -15.47 -23.34 -33.39
CA SER A 38 -16.30 -22.48 -34.23
C SER A 38 -17.67 -22.20 -33.58
N GLN A 39 -18.28 -23.19 -32.92
CA GLN A 39 -19.56 -22.99 -32.22
C GLN A 39 -19.41 -22.06 -31.02
N LEU A 40 -18.37 -22.22 -30.17
CA LEU A 40 -18.07 -21.33 -29.07
C LEU A 40 -17.86 -19.89 -29.50
N GLN A 41 -17.20 -19.66 -30.65
CA GLN A 41 -17.01 -18.31 -31.19
C GLN A 41 -18.32 -17.69 -31.69
N VAL A 42 -19.18 -18.48 -32.33
CA VAL A 42 -20.50 -18.04 -32.78
C VAL A 42 -21.39 -17.66 -31.60
N ASP A 43 -21.39 -18.45 -30.52
CA ASP A 43 -22.17 -18.19 -29.33
C ASP A 43 -21.66 -16.93 -28.58
N GLN A 44 -20.35 -16.72 -28.52
CA GLN A 44 -19.76 -15.50 -27.94
C GLN A 44 -20.17 -14.24 -28.74
N GLN A 45 -20.10 -14.30 -30.07
CA GLN A 45 -20.49 -13.17 -30.92
C GLN A 45 -21.98 -12.84 -30.78
N ALA A 46 -22.86 -13.85 -30.75
CA ALA A 46 -24.29 -13.65 -30.54
C ALA A 46 -24.60 -13.01 -29.16
N ASN A 47 -23.86 -13.40 -28.10
CA ASN A 47 -24.00 -12.81 -26.78
C ASN A 47 -23.52 -11.35 -26.73
N LEU A 48 -22.44 -11.01 -27.44
CA LEU A 48 -21.97 -9.61 -27.58
C LEU A 48 -22.99 -8.75 -28.31
N GLU A 49 -23.58 -9.24 -29.42
CA GLU A 49 -24.62 -8.53 -30.17
C GLU A 49 -25.85 -8.29 -29.32
N LYS A 50 -26.29 -9.29 -28.54
CA LYS A 50 -27.41 -9.16 -27.60
C LYS A 50 -27.11 -8.13 -26.50
N LEU A 51 -25.88 -8.12 -25.97
CA LEU A 51 -25.42 -7.12 -25.00
C LEU A 51 -25.45 -5.70 -25.58
N GLN A 52 -24.95 -5.51 -26.82
CA GLN A 52 -24.95 -4.23 -27.52
C GLN A 52 -26.37 -3.72 -27.78
N GLN A 53 -27.28 -4.61 -28.17
CA GLN A 53 -28.68 -4.26 -28.31
C GLN A 53 -29.31 -3.83 -26.99
N ALA A 54 -29.07 -4.56 -25.91
CA ALA A 54 -29.56 -4.26 -24.57
C ALA A 54 -29.07 -2.90 -24.06
N THR A 55 -27.84 -2.52 -24.39
CA THR A 55 -27.23 -1.24 -23.97
C THR A 55 -27.39 -0.12 -25.01
N GLN A 56 -28.16 -0.35 -26.08
CA GLN A 56 -28.38 0.64 -27.14
C GLN A 56 -27.11 1.18 -27.80
N GLY A 57 -26.07 0.34 -27.87
CA GLY A 57 -24.76 0.68 -28.41
C GLY A 57 -23.90 1.56 -27.53
N ILE A 58 -24.24 1.79 -26.26
CA ILE A 58 -23.37 2.49 -25.30
C ILE A 58 -22.07 1.71 -25.14
N LYS A 59 -20.94 2.41 -25.24
CA LYS A 59 -19.62 1.81 -25.12
C LYS A 59 -19.36 1.32 -23.68
N LEU A 60 -19.16 0.02 -23.53
CA LEU A 60 -18.77 -0.63 -22.28
C LEU A 60 -17.25 -0.72 -22.16
N VAL A 61 -16.76 -0.87 -20.93
CA VAL A 61 -15.32 -1.06 -20.62
C VAL A 61 -14.95 -2.53 -20.75
N PHE A 62 -15.84 -3.46 -20.36
CA PHE A 62 -15.59 -4.89 -20.33
C PHE A 62 -16.64 -5.72 -21.09
N PRO A 63 -16.90 -5.42 -22.39
CA PRO A 63 -18.04 -6.00 -23.12
C PRO A 63 -18.01 -7.53 -23.16
N GLU A 64 -16.87 -8.16 -23.36
CA GLU A 64 -16.75 -9.62 -23.47
C GLU A 64 -17.10 -10.30 -22.14
N LYS A 65 -16.58 -9.79 -21.03
CA LYS A 65 -16.87 -10.33 -19.68
C LYS A 65 -18.33 -10.11 -19.28
N LEU A 66 -18.91 -8.98 -19.65
CA LEU A 66 -20.33 -8.70 -19.42
C LEU A 66 -21.23 -9.61 -20.24
N ALA A 67 -20.89 -9.85 -21.51
CA ALA A 67 -21.62 -10.80 -22.34
C ALA A 67 -21.60 -12.22 -21.75
N GLU A 68 -20.47 -12.68 -21.26
CA GLU A 68 -20.32 -13.96 -20.53
C GLU A 68 -21.23 -14.00 -19.28
N ILE A 69 -21.14 -12.98 -18.41
CA ILE A 69 -21.89 -12.92 -17.17
C ILE A 69 -23.42 -12.90 -17.41
N TYR A 70 -23.88 -12.05 -18.32
CA TYR A 70 -25.31 -11.89 -18.59
C TYR A 70 -25.88 -13.07 -19.40
N ALA A 71 -25.13 -13.66 -20.32
CA ALA A 71 -25.55 -14.86 -21.05
C ALA A 71 -25.74 -16.04 -20.09
N ALA A 72 -24.84 -16.27 -19.15
CA ALA A 72 -24.96 -17.31 -18.14
C ALA A 72 -26.19 -17.13 -17.22
N ARG A 73 -26.77 -15.92 -17.18
CA ARG A 73 -27.94 -15.54 -16.39
C ARG A 73 -29.17 -15.25 -17.23
N ASN A 74 -29.18 -15.67 -18.51
CA ASN A 74 -30.26 -15.40 -19.47
C ASN A 74 -30.63 -13.90 -19.57
N PHE A 75 -29.67 -13.00 -19.41
CA PHE A 75 -29.84 -11.55 -19.37
C PHE A 75 -30.80 -11.05 -18.29
N SER A 76 -30.89 -11.76 -17.16
CA SER A 76 -31.64 -11.31 -15.99
C SER A 76 -30.86 -10.23 -15.24
N PRO A 77 -31.55 -9.21 -14.66
CA PRO A 77 -30.92 -8.18 -13.87
C PRO A 77 -30.20 -8.75 -12.63
N ILE A 78 -29.04 -8.15 -12.29
CA ILE A 78 -28.20 -8.53 -11.14
C ILE A 78 -28.45 -7.61 -9.95
N TRP A 79 -28.62 -6.31 -10.20
CA TRP A 79 -28.73 -5.27 -9.17
C TRP A 79 -30.17 -5.06 -8.67
N GLN A 80 -30.78 -6.14 -8.16
CA GLN A 80 -32.14 -6.10 -7.61
C GLN A 80 -32.18 -5.61 -6.16
N ASP A 81 -31.06 -5.72 -5.41
CA ASP A 81 -30.90 -5.15 -4.09
C ASP A 81 -30.63 -3.64 -4.20
N ALA A 82 -31.67 -2.83 -3.90
CA ALA A 82 -31.61 -1.39 -4.02
C ALA A 82 -30.58 -0.74 -3.08
N GLU A 83 -30.39 -1.30 -1.88
CA GLU A 83 -29.42 -0.78 -0.91
C GLU A 83 -27.99 -1.07 -1.35
N ALA A 84 -27.72 -2.28 -1.85
CA ALA A 84 -26.43 -2.63 -2.42
C ALA A 84 -26.08 -1.74 -3.62
N LYS A 85 -27.05 -1.53 -4.52
CA LYS A 85 -26.90 -0.65 -5.69
C LYS A 85 -26.61 0.79 -5.26
N LYS A 86 -27.38 1.34 -4.34
CA LYS A 86 -27.20 2.71 -3.82
C LYS A 86 -25.83 2.86 -3.15
N LEU A 87 -25.44 1.91 -2.31
CA LEU A 87 -24.15 1.93 -1.60
C LEU A 87 -22.98 1.92 -2.57
N PHE A 88 -23.00 1.03 -3.56
CA PHE A 88 -21.95 0.97 -4.58
C PHE A 88 -21.86 2.25 -5.39
N LEU A 89 -22.97 2.75 -5.94
CA LEU A 89 -22.96 3.94 -6.78
C LEU A 89 -22.47 5.18 -6.03
N ARG A 90 -22.81 5.30 -4.75
CA ARG A 90 -22.28 6.33 -3.86
C ARG A 90 -20.77 6.26 -3.74
N ASP A 91 -20.22 5.08 -3.48
CA ASP A 91 -18.77 4.92 -3.31
C ASP A 91 -18.02 5.10 -4.64
N TYR A 92 -18.65 4.70 -5.74
CA TYR A 92 -18.11 4.95 -7.07
C TYR A 92 -18.09 6.44 -7.41
N ALA A 93 -19.14 7.17 -7.05
CA ALA A 93 -19.18 8.61 -7.19
C ALA A 93 -18.16 9.33 -6.28
N LEU A 94 -17.93 8.84 -5.05
CA LEU A 94 -16.85 9.33 -4.18
C LEU A 94 -15.46 9.18 -4.83
N LEU A 95 -15.22 8.06 -5.50
CA LEU A 95 -14.00 7.88 -6.30
C LEU A 95 -13.94 8.88 -7.45
N GLY A 96 -15.07 9.20 -8.07
CA GLY A 96 -15.20 10.21 -9.12
C GLY A 96 -14.90 11.65 -8.68
N LEU A 97 -15.06 11.98 -7.39
CA LEU A 97 -14.65 13.27 -6.82
C LEU A 97 -13.11 13.44 -6.79
N THR A 98 -12.38 12.33 -6.89
CA THR A 98 -10.92 12.33 -7.01
C THR A 98 -10.53 12.29 -8.50
N ASP A 99 -9.37 12.70 -8.87
CA ASP A 99 -8.92 12.56 -10.26
C ASP A 99 -8.11 11.27 -10.48
N ILE A 100 -8.36 10.24 -9.64
CA ILE A 100 -7.66 8.95 -9.68
C ILE A 100 -7.98 8.19 -10.97
N SER A 101 -9.25 8.17 -11.40
CA SER A 101 -9.67 7.51 -12.64
C SER A 101 -10.57 8.42 -13.49
N LYS A 102 -10.34 8.44 -14.79
CA LYS A 102 -11.21 9.14 -15.77
C LYS A 102 -12.46 8.34 -16.09
N ASP A 103 -12.37 7.01 -16.02
CA ASP A 103 -13.43 6.10 -16.43
C ASP A 103 -14.69 6.26 -15.57
N VAL A 104 -14.50 6.54 -14.26
CA VAL A 104 -15.60 6.70 -13.29
C VAL A 104 -16.62 7.74 -13.72
N LYS A 105 -16.17 8.96 -14.06
CA LYS A 105 -17.06 10.04 -14.47
C LYS A 105 -17.76 9.71 -15.79
N GLN A 106 -17.06 9.08 -16.72
CA GLN A 106 -17.64 8.65 -17.99
C GLN A 106 -18.73 7.60 -17.79
N GLN A 107 -18.47 6.56 -16.99
CA GLN A 107 -19.44 5.49 -16.73
C GLN A 107 -20.69 6.02 -16.00
N LEU A 108 -20.51 6.91 -15.01
CA LEU A 108 -21.67 7.55 -14.34
C LEU A 108 -22.46 8.48 -15.26
N ALA A 109 -21.79 9.19 -16.17
CA ALA A 109 -22.48 10.01 -17.17
C ALA A 109 -23.27 9.15 -18.17
N GLN A 110 -22.77 7.98 -18.55
CA GLN A 110 -23.49 7.03 -19.40
C GLN A 110 -24.72 6.44 -18.68
N LEU A 111 -24.60 6.15 -17.38
CA LEU A 111 -25.73 5.66 -16.59
C LEU A 111 -26.90 6.66 -16.55
N ASN A 112 -26.62 7.97 -16.59
CA ASN A 112 -27.65 9.01 -16.65
C ASN A 112 -28.40 9.10 -18.00
N GLN A 113 -27.94 8.36 -19.03
CA GLN A 113 -28.58 8.38 -20.37
C GLN A 113 -29.62 7.27 -20.54
N VAL A 114 -29.78 6.39 -19.57
CA VAL A 114 -30.68 5.24 -19.61
C VAL A 114 -31.70 5.27 -18.48
N ASP A 115 -32.84 4.59 -18.67
CA ASP A 115 -33.79 4.38 -17.58
C ASP A 115 -33.12 3.55 -16.47
N THR A 116 -33.17 4.04 -15.24
CA THR A 116 -32.54 3.46 -14.05
C THR A 116 -33.02 2.06 -13.70
N ASN A 117 -34.22 1.66 -14.21
CA ASN A 117 -34.79 0.34 -14.00
C ASN A 117 -34.63 -0.59 -15.22
N SER A 118 -33.94 -0.13 -16.27
CA SER A 118 -33.73 -0.92 -17.48
C SER A 118 -32.60 -1.95 -17.31
N LEU A 119 -32.62 -2.97 -18.17
CA LEU A 119 -31.48 -3.91 -18.29
C LEU A 119 -30.19 -3.17 -18.72
N ALA A 120 -30.31 -2.11 -19.50
CA ALA A 120 -29.17 -1.26 -19.87
C ALA A 120 -28.49 -0.67 -18.62
N ALA A 121 -29.27 -0.11 -17.69
CA ALA A 121 -28.74 0.41 -16.44
C ALA A 121 -28.08 -0.67 -15.60
N ASP A 122 -28.67 -1.86 -15.49
CA ASP A 122 -28.11 -2.99 -14.75
C ASP A 122 -26.76 -3.42 -15.32
N ILE A 123 -26.62 -3.51 -16.65
CA ILE A 123 -25.37 -3.82 -17.33
C ILE A 123 -24.32 -2.73 -17.10
N LEU A 124 -24.68 -1.44 -17.21
CA LEU A 124 -23.74 -0.31 -16.97
C LEU A 124 -23.29 -0.25 -15.52
N ILE A 125 -24.15 -0.58 -14.56
CA ILE A 125 -23.79 -0.70 -13.15
C ILE A 125 -22.81 -1.85 -12.95
N THR A 126 -23.02 -2.99 -13.60
CA THR A 126 -22.11 -4.13 -13.56
C THR A 126 -20.74 -3.80 -14.16
N ASP A 127 -20.70 -3.11 -15.30
CA ASP A 127 -19.45 -2.63 -15.91
C ASP A 127 -18.66 -1.72 -14.96
N SER A 128 -19.36 -0.79 -14.32
CA SER A 128 -18.79 0.10 -13.30
C SER A 128 -18.34 -0.65 -12.04
N TRP A 129 -19.11 -1.68 -11.63
CA TRP A 129 -18.77 -2.52 -10.48
C TRP A 129 -17.49 -3.33 -10.69
N LEU A 130 -17.32 -3.95 -11.86
CA LEU A 130 -16.09 -4.69 -12.18
C LEU A 130 -14.87 -3.76 -12.12
N ASN A 131 -15.00 -2.55 -12.64
CA ASN A 131 -13.95 -1.53 -12.53
C ASN A 131 -13.63 -1.18 -11.06
N TYR A 132 -14.66 -0.89 -10.26
CA TYR A 132 -14.52 -0.53 -8.85
C TYR A 132 -13.96 -1.68 -8.00
N LEU A 133 -14.41 -2.90 -8.23
CA LEU A 133 -13.98 -4.09 -7.50
C LEU A 133 -12.48 -4.33 -7.67
N ASN A 134 -11.97 -4.21 -8.91
CA ASN A 134 -10.53 -4.27 -9.14
C ASN A 134 -9.77 -3.13 -8.45
N TYR A 135 -10.31 -1.90 -8.49
CA TYR A 135 -9.72 -0.78 -7.77
C TYR A 135 -9.65 -1.06 -6.27
N ALA A 136 -10.77 -1.42 -5.65
CA ALA A 136 -10.88 -1.61 -4.20
C ALA A 136 -9.97 -2.74 -3.68
N GLU A 137 -9.84 -3.83 -4.43
CA GLU A 137 -8.93 -4.93 -4.09
C GLU A 137 -7.45 -4.55 -4.18
N ASN A 138 -7.08 -3.65 -5.09
CA ASN A 138 -5.68 -3.39 -5.42
C ASN A 138 -5.18 -2.03 -4.93
N VAL A 139 -6.04 -1.15 -4.40
CA VAL A 139 -5.65 0.21 -4.01
C VAL A 139 -4.59 0.24 -2.92
N THR A 140 -4.65 -0.64 -1.94
CA THR A 140 -3.65 -0.70 -0.86
C THR A 140 -2.26 -1.07 -1.39
N ALA A 141 -2.17 -2.07 -2.27
CA ALA A 141 -0.91 -2.49 -2.88
C ALA A 141 -0.33 -1.45 -3.86
N ASN A 142 -1.19 -0.64 -4.48
CA ASN A 142 -0.81 0.37 -5.46
C ASN A 142 -0.93 1.81 -4.92
N ALA A 143 -1.09 1.99 -3.61
CA ALA A 143 -1.39 3.28 -2.99
C ALA A 143 -0.39 4.37 -3.40
N GLN A 144 0.91 4.06 -3.41
CA GLN A 144 1.96 5.01 -3.79
C GLN A 144 1.69 5.60 -5.18
N ASN A 145 1.36 4.77 -6.16
CA ASN A 145 1.14 5.20 -7.55
C ASN A 145 -0.21 5.92 -7.73
N TRP A 146 -1.29 5.36 -7.16
CA TRP A 146 -2.65 5.84 -7.42
C TRP A 146 -3.10 6.99 -6.52
N LEU A 147 -2.58 7.05 -5.28
CA LEU A 147 -3.05 8.00 -4.27
C LEU A 147 -2.05 9.13 -3.96
N TYR A 148 -0.77 8.95 -4.32
CA TYR A 148 0.30 9.87 -3.94
C TYR A 148 1.19 10.32 -5.09
N ASP A 149 1.08 9.69 -6.28
CA ASP A 149 1.81 10.08 -7.49
C ASP A 149 0.86 10.60 -8.56
N SER A 150 1.37 10.91 -9.72
CA SER A 150 0.62 11.36 -10.89
C SER A 150 0.03 10.24 -11.74
N TYR A 151 0.28 8.99 -11.39
CA TYR A 151 -0.28 7.84 -12.10
C TYR A 151 -1.78 7.73 -11.78
N ARG A 152 -2.58 7.66 -12.87
CA ARG A 152 -4.01 7.42 -12.76
C ARG A 152 -4.29 5.93 -12.82
N TYR A 153 -5.26 5.51 -12.05
CA TYR A 153 -5.84 4.18 -12.19
C TYR A 153 -6.58 4.09 -13.54
N SER A 154 -6.32 3.04 -14.30
CA SER A 154 -7.08 2.68 -15.49
C SER A 154 -7.93 1.45 -15.21
N ALA A 155 -9.14 1.44 -15.75
CA ALA A 155 -10.07 0.34 -15.58
C ALA A 155 -9.45 -1.01 -15.98
N LYS A 156 -9.65 -2.01 -15.12
CA LYS A 156 -9.11 -3.35 -15.28
C LYS A 156 -10.07 -4.37 -14.69
N LEU A 157 -10.18 -5.55 -15.32
CA LEU A 157 -10.98 -6.64 -14.78
C LEU A 157 -10.40 -7.12 -13.43
N PRO A 158 -11.25 -7.43 -12.45
CA PRO A 158 -10.86 -8.21 -11.28
C PRO A 158 -10.41 -9.61 -11.70
N LYS A 159 -9.78 -10.33 -10.78
CA LYS A 159 -9.50 -11.76 -10.97
C LYS A 159 -10.81 -12.55 -11.07
N ASP A 160 -10.81 -13.63 -11.84
CA ASP A 160 -12.01 -14.45 -12.03
C ASP A 160 -12.56 -15.00 -10.72
N GLU A 161 -11.70 -15.38 -9.76
CA GLU A 161 -12.15 -15.85 -8.45
C GLU A 161 -12.96 -14.79 -7.70
N MET A 162 -12.61 -13.52 -7.89
CA MET A 162 -13.32 -12.39 -7.28
C MET A 162 -14.68 -12.16 -7.94
N ILE A 163 -14.73 -12.26 -9.26
CA ILE A 163 -15.99 -12.17 -10.01
C ILE A 163 -16.92 -13.31 -9.59
N GLN A 164 -16.42 -14.53 -9.49
CA GLN A 164 -17.20 -15.69 -9.04
C GLN A 164 -17.69 -15.52 -7.61
N SER A 165 -16.85 -15.01 -6.70
CA SER A 165 -17.24 -14.72 -5.31
C SER A 165 -18.38 -13.70 -5.24
N TRP A 166 -18.33 -12.64 -6.06
CA TRP A 166 -19.38 -11.66 -6.17
C TRP A 166 -20.68 -12.26 -6.73
N LEU A 167 -20.62 -13.02 -7.83
CA LEU A 167 -21.79 -13.65 -8.43
C LEU A 167 -22.43 -14.67 -7.46
N SER A 168 -21.63 -15.40 -6.70
CA SER A 168 -22.11 -16.28 -5.63
C SER A 168 -22.86 -15.51 -4.54
N ALA A 169 -22.36 -14.31 -4.16
CA ALA A 169 -23.06 -13.46 -3.19
C ALA A 169 -24.40 -12.94 -3.74
N VAL A 170 -24.49 -12.66 -5.04
CA VAL A 170 -25.74 -12.32 -5.73
C VAL A 170 -26.74 -13.47 -5.62
N ASP A 171 -26.32 -14.69 -5.97
CA ASP A 171 -27.18 -15.88 -5.97
C ASP A 171 -27.65 -16.29 -4.56
N GLN A 172 -26.83 -16.00 -3.55
CA GLN A 172 -27.13 -16.22 -2.13
C GLN A 172 -27.92 -15.08 -1.47
N GLN A 173 -28.33 -14.05 -2.21
CA GLN A 173 -28.98 -12.84 -1.68
C GLN A 173 -28.14 -12.10 -0.61
N GLN A 174 -26.82 -12.11 -0.76
CA GLN A 174 -25.84 -11.47 0.13
C GLN A 174 -25.12 -10.29 -0.54
N LEU A 175 -25.70 -9.73 -1.61
CA LEU A 175 -25.07 -8.68 -2.40
C LEU A 175 -24.71 -7.45 -1.54
N LEU A 176 -25.61 -7.00 -0.66
CA LEU A 176 -25.36 -5.87 0.24
C LEU A 176 -24.12 -6.12 1.12
N THR A 177 -24.04 -7.29 1.76
CA THR A 177 -22.91 -7.66 2.61
C THR A 177 -21.60 -7.67 1.81
N PHE A 178 -21.65 -8.20 0.59
CA PHE A 178 -20.48 -8.22 -0.29
C PHE A 178 -20.03 -6.80 -0.67
N VAL A 179 -20.96 -5.93 -1.05
CA VAL A 179 -20.65 -4.52 -1.39
C VAL A 179 -20.11 -3.78 -0.17
N GLN A 180 -20.70 -3.95 1.01
CA GLN A 180 -20.25 -3.30 2.25
C GLN A 180 -18.78 -3.59 2.58
N LYS A 181 -18.32 -4.81 2.35
CA LYS A 181 -16.92 -5.20 2.55
C LYS A 181 -15.93 -4.28 1.81
N TYR A 182 -16.29 -3.81 0.61
CA TYR A 182 -15.45 -2.94 -0.21
C TYR A 182 -15.76 -1.45 -0.03
N SER A 183 -16.95 -1.12 0.42
CA SER A 183 -17.43 0.25 0.57
C SER A 183 -17.09 0.89 1.91
N GLN A 184 -16.85 0.11 2.95
CA GLN A 184 -16.57 0.58 4.30
C GLN A 184 -15.33 -0.10 4.89
N PRO A 185 -14.13 0.23 4.38
CA PRO A 185 -12.90 -0.47 4.76
C PRO A 185 -12.51 -0.27 6.23
N ASN A 186 -12.92 0.84 6.87
CA ASN A 186 -12.69 1.16 8.27
C ASN A 186 -13.58 2.33 8.74
N GLN A 187 -13.66 2.55 10.05
CA GLN A 187 -14.51 3.57 10.66
C GLN A 187 -14.09 5.00 10.26
N ARG A 188 -12.79 5.29 10.16
CA ARG A 188 -12.32 6.64 9.76
C ARG A 188 -12.74 6.98 8.34
N TYR A 189 -12.72 6.01 7.44
CA TYR A 189 -13.27 6.17 6.10
C TYR A 189 -14.77 6.50 6.18
N ALA A 190 -15.53 5.71 6.95
CA ALA A 190 -16.98 5.90 7.09
C ALA A 190 -17.33 7.29 7.66
N HIS A 191 -16.65 7.74 8.72
CA HIS A 191 -16.85 9.07 9.30
C HIS A 191 -16.52 10.18 8.28
N THR A 192 -15.42 10.03 7.54
CA THR A 192 -15.03 11.02 6.53
C THR A 192 -16.03 11.09 5.38
N VAL A 193 -16.55 9.94 4.92
CA VAL A 193 -17.60 9.89 3.91
C VAL A 193 -18.89 10.52 4.43
N ALA A 194 -19.30 10.21 5.66
CA ALA A 194 -20.49 10.83 6.27
C ALA A 194 -20.37 12.36 6.33
N ALA A 195 -19.19 12.88 6.69
CA ALA A 195 -18.93 14.33 6.71
C ALA A 195 -18.95 14.96 5.30
N ILE A 196 -18.45 14.26 4.27
CA ILE A 196 -18.56 14.68 2.88
C ILE A 196 -20.03 14.80 2.47
N LEU A 197 -20.83 13.77 2.72
CA LEU A 197 -22.24 13.75 2.35
C LEU A 197 -23.04 14.85 3.07
N ALA A 198 -22.85 15.01 4.38
CA ALA A 198 -23.47 16.06 5.15
C ALA A 198 -23.07 17.47 4.66
N GLY A 199 -21.79 17.69 4.39
CA GLY A 199 -21.31 18.97 3.89
C GLY A 199 -21.80 19.30 2.48
N MET A 200 -21.98 18.28 1.62
CA MET A 200 -22.61 18.46 0.29
C MET A 200 -24.09 18.80 0.40
N GLN A 201 -24.84 18.09 1.25
CA GLN A 201 -26.25 18.33 1.48
C GLN A 201 -26.50 19.73 2.04
N GLN A 202 -25.67 20.18 2.99
CA GLN A 202 -25.74 21.50 3.60
C GLN A 202 -25.07 22.60 2.76
N GLN A 203 -24.42 22.27 1.67
CA GLN A 203 -23.63 23.16 0.81
C GLN A 203 -22.55 23.96 1.56
N THR A 204 -21.92 23.31 2.58
CA THR A 204 -20.89 23.94 3.43
C THR A 204 -19.46 23.65 2.93
N LEU A 205 -19.28 22.76 1.95
CA LEU A 205 -17.97 22.40 1.39
C LEU A 205 -17.78 23.03 -0.01
N ASP A 206 -16.69 23.78 -0.16
CA ASP A 206 -16.23 24.18 -1.48
C ASP A 206 -15.60 23.00 -2.26
N ASN A 207 -15.41 23.19 -3.56
CA ASN A 207 -14.89 22.13 -4.44
C ASN A 207 -13.48 21.67 -4.05
N ALA A 208 -12.63 22.57 -3.54
CA ALA A 208 -11.27 22.24 -3.14
C ALA A 208 -11.26 21.36 -1.86
N THR A 209 -12.07 21.74 -0.88
CA THR A 209 -12.24 20.97 0.36
C THR A 209 -12.88 19.61 0.07
N LEU A 210 -13.90 19.57 -0.79
CA LEU A 210 -14.57 18.35 -1.19
C LEU A 210 -13.60 17.37 -1.87
N ALA A 211 -12.84 17.84 -2.86
CA ALA A 211 -11.83 17.03 -3.54
C ALA A 211 -10.74 16.55 -2.59
N LYS A 212 -10.31 17.42 -1.67
CA LYS A 212 -9.31 17.07 -0.63
C LYS A 212 -9.84 15.98 0.30
N LEU A 213 -11.06 16.08 0.79
CA LEU A 213 -11.67 15.06 1.64
C LEU A 213 -11.85 13.75 0.87
N ALA A 214 -12.30 13.79 -0.38
CA ALA A 214 -12.52 12.62 -1.21
C ALA A 214 -11.23 11.82 -1.46
N ILE A 215 -10.12 12.48 -1.83
CA ILE A 215 -8.84 11.78 -2.02
C ILE A 215 -8.32 11.22 -0.69
N ASN A 216 -8.48 11.92 0.41
CA ASN A 216 -8.06 11.45 1.72
C ASN A 216 -8.94 10.30 2.24
N ALA A 217 -10.24 10.25 1.90
CA ALA A 217 -11.07 9.08 2.12
C ALA A 217 -10.48 7.85 1.39
N GLN A 218 -10.07 7.99 0.12
CA GLN A 218 -9.39 6.89 -0.58
C GLN A 218 -8.06 6.48 0.08
N ARG A 219 -7.29 7.45 0.61
CA ARG A 219 -6.04 7.19 1.36
C ARG A 219 -6.29 6.45 2.69
N LEU A 220 -7.43 6.67 3.33
CA LEU A 220 -7.82 5.93 4.53
C LEU A 220 -8.05 4.44 4.28
N ARG A 221 -8.29 3.99 3.04
CA ARG A 221 -8.35 2.56 2.68
C ARG A 221 -7.03 1.82 2.92
N PHE A 222 -5.93 2.55 3.08
CA PHE A 222 -4.60 1.98 3.30
C PHE A 222 -4.41 1.39 4.72
N ILE A 223 -5.19 1.83 5.70
CA ILE A 223 -5.07 1.42 7.10
C ILE A 223 -6.32 0.65 7.55
N PRO A 224 -6.19 -0.34 8.44
CA PRO A 224 -7.33 -0.92 9.14
C PRO A 224 -7.84 0.00 10.25
N ASP A 225 -8.91 -0.41 10.93
CA ASP A 225 -9.30 0.21 12.19
C ASP A 225 -8.18 0.12 13.24
N PHE A 226 -8.13 1.11 14.13
CA PHE A 226 -7.09 1.22 15.15
C PHE A 226 -7.35 0.23 16.29
N HIS A 227 -7.09 -1.04 16.03
CA HIS A 227 -7.26 -2.09 17.03
C HIS A 227 -5.93 -2.55 17.64
N THR A 228 -4.96 -2.92 16.82
CA THR A 228 -3.63 -3.34 17.28
C THR A 228 -2.59 -2.94 16.24
N GLY A 229 -1.52 -2.27 16.69
CA GLY A 229 -0.42 -1.84 15.84
C GLY A 229 0.03 -0.41 16.06
N ILE A 230 1.06 -0.03 15.35
CA ILE A 230 1.64 1.30 15.34
C ILE A 230 1.18 2.05 14.09
N PHE A 231 0.55 3.19 14.29
CA PHE A 231 -0.01 4.04 13.23
C PHE A 231 0.69 5.40 13.22
N VAL A 232 1.43 5.68 12.16
CA VAL A 232 2.12 6.97 11.98
C VAL A 232 1.47 7.72 10.84
N ASN A 233 0.67 8.74 11.15
CA ASN A 233 0.23 9.68 10.12
C ASN A 233 1.34 10.70 9.87
N ILE A 234 2.03 10.54 8.74
CA ILE A 234 3.23 11.31 8.41
C ILE A 234 3.01 12.82 8.50
N PRO A 235 1.95 13.43 7.89
CA PRO A 235 1.75 14.88 7.92
C PRO A 235 1.30 15.43 9.30
N THR A 236 0.78 14.59 10.20
CA THR A 236 0.45 15.03 11.57
C THR A 236 1.66 15.04 12.48
N TYR A 237 2.72 14.33 12.11
CA TYR A 237 3.90 14.10 12.95
C TYR A 237 3.57 13.41 14.27
N HIS A 238 2.61 12.47 14.25
CA HIS A 238 2.18 11.66 15.39
C HIS A 238 2.23 10.18 15.10
N LEU A 239 2.59 9.43 16.11
CA LEU A 239 2.57 7.99 16.23
C LEU A 239 1.55 7.62 17.30
N HIS A 240 0.63 6.74 16.98
CA HIS A 240 -0.32 6.13 17.90
C HIS A 240 -0.06 4.64 17.95
N TYR A 241 0.04 4.08 19.14
CA TYR A 241 0.21 2.64 19.36
C TYR A 241 -1.01 2.08 20.07
N TYR A 242 -1.69 1.16 19.42
CA TYR A 242 -2.91 0.53 19.91
C TYR A 242 -2.68 -0.92 20.28
N ARG A 243 -3.38 -1.38 21.32
CA ARG A 243 -3.47 -2.75 21.79
C ARG A 243 -4.92 -3.07 22.11
N ASN A 244 -5.51 -4.06 21.41
CA ASN A 244 -6.90 -4.51 21.64
C ASN A 244 -7.93 -3.36 21.67
N GLY A 245 -7.75 -2.37 20.82
CA GLY A 245 -8.62 -1.21 20.72
C GLY A 245 -8.28 -0.05 21.66
N GLU A 246 -7.32 -0.23 22.57
CA GLU A 246 -6.87 0.83 23.51
C GLU A 246 -5.60 1.51 22.98
N GLU A 247 -5.54 2.83 23.06
CA GLU A 247 -4.34 3.59 22.77
C GLU A 247 -3.38 3.54 23.96
N VAL A 248 -2.30 2.75 23.82
CA VAL A 248 -1.30 2.56 24.88
C VAL A 248 -0.14 3.54 24.81
N LEU A 249 0.04 4.22 23.67
CA LEU A 249 1.04 5.28 23.51
C LEU A 249 0.64 6.23 22.39
N ASP A 250 0.67 7.55 22.70
CA ASP A 250 0.73 8.66 21.73
C ASP A 250 2.08 9.34 21.81
N SER A 251 2.73 9.55 20.68
CA SER A 251 4.07 10.16 20.61
C SER A 251 4.22 11.09 19.41
N ARG A 252 4.84 12.24 19.64
CA ARG A 252 5.33 13.05 18.51
C ARG A 252 6.44 12.31 17.78
N VAL A 253 6.48 12.49 16.44
CA VAL A 253 7.54 11.96 15.62
C VAL A 253 8.17 13.02 14.72
N ILE A 254 9.39 12.73 14.26
CA ILE A 254 10.08 13.44 13.19
C ILE A 254 10.13 12.50 11.99
N VAL A 255 9.69 13.01 10.84
CA VAL A 255 9.63 12.26 9.58
C VAL A 255 10.61 12.82 8.54
N GLY A 256 10.71 12.18 7.41
CA GLY A 256 11.60 12.58 6.31
C GLY A 256 11.30 13.96 5.76
N LYS A 257 12.35 14.69 5.38
CA LYS A 257 12.21 15.97 4.65
C LYS A 257 11.69 15.73 3.23
N GLN A 258 11.17 16.79 2.57
CA GLN A 258 10.64 16.74 1.21
C GLN A 258 11.57 16.03 0.21
N ALA A 259 12.87 16.26 0.28
CA ALA A 259 13.86 15.63 -0.60
C ALA A 259 14.17 14.16 -0.24
N ARG A 260 13.75 13.70 0.94
CA ARG A 260 13.96 12.33 1.47
C ARG A 260 12.72 11.92 2.29
N LYS A 261 11.62 11.74 1.58
CA LYS A 261 10.31 11.46 2.19
C LYS A 261 10.33 10.16 2.99
N THR A 262 9.59 10.13 4.11
CA THR A 262 9.17 8.86 4.70
C THR A 262 8.12 8.23 3.75
N PRO A 263 8.31 6.99 3.29
CA PRO A 263 7.38 6.35 2.36
C PRO A 263 6.07 5.98 3.07
N VAL A 264 4.99 5.95 2.31
CA VAL A 264 3.75 5.29 2.71
C VAL A 264 3.96 3.80 2.57
N MET A 265 3.86 3.05 3.67
CA MET A 265 4.12 1.62 3.67
C MET A 265 3.49 0.90 4.87
N THR A 266 3.28 -0.39 4.71
CA THR A 266 2.93 -1.30 5.81
C THR A 266 4.11 -2.22 6.11
N SER A 267 4.31 -2.53 7.38
CA SER A 267 5.32 -3.48 7.84
C SER A 267 4.90 -4.07 9.18
N LYS A 268 5.82 -4.74 9.87
CA LYS A 268 5.66 -5.15 11.27
C LYS A 268 6.99 -5.04 11.99
N LEU A 269 6.96 -4.77 13.29
CA LEU A 269 8.19 -4.80 14.07
C LEU A 269 8.77 -6.21 14.13
N SER A 270 10.06 -6.34 13.90
CA SER A 270 10.77 -7.63 13.97
C SER A 270 11.60 -7.78 15.23
N ASN A 271 12.32 -6.73 15.63
CA ASN A 271 13.13 -6.70 16.82
C ASN A 271 13.43 -5.28 17.28
N ILE A 272 13.74 -5.15 18.57
CA ILE A 272 14.31 -3.93 19.16
C ILE A 272 15.80 -4.13 19.32
N VAL A 273 16.59 -3.13 18.95
CA VAL A 273 18.01 -3.06 19.31
C VAL A 273 18.17 -2.00 20.39
N VAL A 274 18.57 -2.44 21.56
CA VAL A 274 18.99 -1.59 22.69
C VAL A 274 20.46 -1.26 22.52
N ASN A 275 20.85 -0.02 22.72
CA ASN A 275 22.19 0.49 22.43
C ASN A 275 22.62 0.22 20.98
N PRO A 276 21.89 0.70 19.97
CA PRO A 276 22.25 0.45 18.58
C PRO A 276 23.49 1.24 18.17
N PRO A 277 24.50 0.60 17.54
CA PRO A 277 25.51 1.35 16.80
C PRO A 277 24.87 1.91 15.53
N TRP A 278 25.29 3.10 15.11
CA TRP A 278 24.80 3.64 13.85
C TRP A 278 25.90 3.54 12.77
N ASN A 279 25.58 2.86 11.68
CA ASN A 279 26.41 2.85 10.48
C ASN A 279 25.79 3.83 9.48
N ALA A 280 26.53 4.84 9.06
CA ALA A 280 26.04 5.84 8.13
C ALA A 280 25.75 5.18 6.77
N PRO A 281 24.51 5.33 6.21
CA PRO A 281 24.22 4.86 4.86
C PRO A 281 25.06 5.58 3.82
N VAL A 282 25.45 4.87 2.74
CA VAL A 282 26.29 5.42 1.65
C VAL A 282 25.76 6.74 1.12
N ARG A 283 24.43 6.86 0.97
CA ARG A 283 23.80 8.11 0.53
C ARG A 283 24.09 9.28 1.48
N LEU A 284 23.98 9.06 2.79
CA LEU A 284 24.26 10.11 3.79
C LEU A 284 25.76 10.45 3.87
N ILE A 285 26.63 9.46 3.68
CA ILE A 285 28.06 9.69 3.58
C ILE A 285 28.33 10.69 2.45
N ASN A 286 27.76 10.47 1.28
CA ASN A 286 27.98 11.31 0.10
C ASN A 286 27.35 12.71 0.21
N GLU A 287 26.05 12.75 0.56
CA GLU A 287 25.26 13.99 0.51
C GLU A 287 25.49 14.90 1.72
N ASP A 288 25.70 14.31 2.91
CA ASP A 288 25.71 15.07 4.16
C ASP A 288 27.06 15.08 4.88
N LEU A 289 27.88 13.99 4.79
CA LEU A 289 29.08 13.85 5.60
C LEU A 289 30.34 14.28 4.86
N ILE A 290 30.62 13.74 3.67
CA ILE A 290 31.82 14.11 2.89
C ILE A 290 31.94 15.63 2.71
N PRO A 291 30.88 16.41 2.35
CA PRO A 291 31.00 17.86 2.20
C PRO A 291 31.41 18.60 3.49
N LYS A 292 31.05 18.04 4.66
CA LYS A 292 31.44 18.63 5.97
C LYS A 292 32.86 18.26 6.36
N VAL A 293 33.21 16.98 6.17
CA VAL A 293 34.53 16.45 6.50
C VAL A 293 35.60 17.04 5.58
N ARG A 294 35.27 17.29 4.31
CA ARG A 294 36.17 18.00 3.37
C ARG A 294 36.56 19.40 3.86
N LYS A 295 35.62 20.11 4.49
CA LYS A 295 35.87 21.41 5.09
C LYS A 295 36.69 21.30 6.37
N ASP A 296 36.47 20.25 7.15
CA ASP A 296 37.10 20.04 8.43
C ASP A 296 37.11 18.57 8.83
N PRO A 297 38.21 17.83 8.66
CA PRO A 297 38.32 16.42 9.02
C PRO A 297 38.04 16.13 10.49
N SER A 298 38.23 17.09 11.41
CA SER A 298 37.89 16.93 12.84
C SER A 298 36.40 16.74 13.10
N TYR A 299 35.53 17.02 12.08
CA TYR A 299 34.09 16.74 12.13
C TYR A 299 33.81 15.29 12.50
N ILE A 300 34.65 14.34 12.04
CA ILE A 300 34.54 12.92 12.35
C ILE A 300 34.57 12.72 13.87
N TYR A 301 35.61 13.22 14.53
CA TYR A 301 35.79 13.03 15.97
C TYR A 301 34.75 13.79 16.80
N ARG A 302 34.46 15.06 16.46
CA ARG A 302 33.48 15.89 17.17
C ARG A 302 32.07 15.33 17.15
N ASN A 303 31.73 14.51 16.15
CA ASN A 303 30.42 13.89 16.04
C ASN A 303 30.45 12.39 16.39
N GLY A 304 31.49 11.91 17.06
CA GLY A 304 31.60 10.53 17.55
C GLY A 304 31.68 9.48 16.46
N TYR A 305 32.13 9.85 15.25
CA TYR A 305 32.32 8.88 14.17
C TYR A 305 33.68 8.19 14.28
N THR A 306 33.69 6.92 13.87
CA THR A 306 34.89 6.14 13.58
C THR A 306 34.85 5.72 12.13
N ILE A 307 35.96 5.91 11.42
CA ILE A 307 36.15 5.41 10.05
C ILE A 307 36.78 4.02 10.17
N ILE A 308 36.18 3.02 9.52
CA ILE A 308 36.57 1.62 9.62
C ILE A 308 36.80 1.07 8.21
N ASP A 309 37.96 0.45 7.97
CA ASP A 309 38.29 -0.22 6.70
C ASP A 309 37.58 -1.60 6.57
N SER A 310 37.80 -2.28 5.47
CA SER A 310 37.26 -3.61 5.20
C SER A 310 37.81 -4.70 6.16
N LYS A 311 38.98 -4.46 6.76
CA LYS A 311 39.65 -5.36 7.72
C LYS A 311 39.22 -5.08 9.17
N GLY A 312 38.47 -3.99 9.43
CA GLY A 312 38.05 -3.60 10.77
C GLY A 312 38.98 -2.60 11.46
N ASN A 313 40.04 -2.13 10.81
CA ASN A 313 40.97 -1.16 11.40
C ASN A 313 40.35 0.26 11.36
N THR A 314 40.67 1.01 12.42
CA THR A 314 40.30 2.45 12.48
C THR A 314 41.25 3.24 11.60
N ILE A 315 40.71 4.14 10.78
CA ILE A 315 41.44 5.04 9.88
C ILE A 315 41.33 6.46 10.40
N ASP A 316 42.49 7.14 10.46
CA ASP A 316 42.56 8.57 10.81
C ASP A 316 41.96 9.42 9.68
N PRO A 317 40.94 10.26 9.96
CA PRO A 317 40.35 11.14 8.95
C PRO A 317 41.33 12.11 8.29
N TYR A 318 42.44 12.46 8.92
CA TYR A 318 43.46 13.33 8.36
C TYR A 318 44.35 12.64 7.32
N THR A 319 44.35 11.30 7.23
CA THR A 319 45.11 10.54 6.21
C THR A 319 44.31 10.32 4.92
N ILE A 320 43.07 10.74 4.86
CA ILE A 320 42.16 10.55 3.71
C ILE A 320 42.16 11.80 2.85
N ASP A 321 42.38 11.63 1.55
CA ASP A 321 42.21 12.69 0.53
C ASP A 321 40.70 12.96 0.31
N TRP A 322 40.14 13.85 1.12
CA TRP A 322 38.72 14.18 1.08
C TRP A 322 38.29 14.93 -0.18
N ASP A 323 39.21 15.64 -0.83
CA ASP A 323 38.89 16.41 -2.04
C ASP A 323 38.56 15.52 -3.22
N ASN A 324 39.23 14.38 -3.33
CA ASN A 324 39.00 13.37 -4.34
C ASN A 324 38.02 12.26 -3.90
N MET A 325 37.48 12.33 -2.65
CA MET A 325 36.60 11.30 -2.12
C MET A 325 35.15 11.52 -2.57
N THR A 326 34.53 10.45 -3.06
CA THR A 326 33.09 10.36 -3.39
C THR A 326 32.52 9.09 -2.79
N ALA A 327 31.17 8.97 -2.67
CA ALA A 327 30.56 7.76 -2.15
C ALA A 327 30.98 6.48 -2.89
N LYS A 328 31.19 6.55 -4.20
CA LYS A 328 31.69 5.42 -5.01
C LYS A 328 33.16 5.08 -4.75
N ARG A 329 33.93 6.05 -4.26
CA ARG A 329 35.36 5.92 -3.96
C ARG A 329 35.65 5.90 -2.46
N PHE A 330 34.62 5.74 -1.60
CA PHE A 330 34.75 5.67 -0.15
C PHE A 330 34.71 4.21 0.29
N PRO A 331 35.88 3.53 0.42
CA PRO A 331 35.96 2.11 0.72
C PRO A 331 35.76 1.80 2.20
N TYR A 332 35.41 2.79 2.99
CA TYR A 332 35.32 2.70 4.45
C TYR A 332 33.86 2.68 4.92
N ARG A 333 33.66 2.26 6.16
CA ARG A 333 32.42 2.42 6.90
C ARG A 333 32.56 3.58 7.89
N LEU A 334 31.54 4.43 7.98
CA LEU A 334 31.40 5.42 9.03
C LEU A 334 30.44 4.89 10.09
N ARG A 335 30.91 4.80 11.32
CA ARG A 335 30.16 4.23 12.43
C ARG A 335 30.19 5.15 13.64
N GLN A 336 29.05 5.31 14.31
CA GLN A 336 28.99 5.84 15.68
C GLN A 336 28.84 4.67 16.66
N ALA A 337 29.53 4.75 17.77
CA ALA A 337 29.40 3.79 18.86
C ALA A 337 28.00 3.86 19.50
N PRO A 338 27.55 2.77 20.18
CA PRO A 338 26.32 2.78 20.94
C PRO A 338 26.31 3.82 22.04
N GLY A 339 25.18 4.48 22.26
CA GLY A 339 24.98 5.45 23.34
C GLY A 339 23.91 6.48 23.01
N GLY A 340 23.40 7.16 24.03
CA GLY A 340 22.38 8.20 23.89
C GLY A 340 22.76 9.34 22.95
N ASP A 341 24.07 9.57 22.74
CA ASP A 341 24.58 10.62 21.86
C ASP A 341 24.69 10.19 20.39
N SER A 342 24.47 8.92 20.05
CA SER A 342 24.50 8.45 18.68
C SER A 342 23.25 8.88 17.91
N ALA A 343 23.32 8.91 16.58
CA ALA A 343 22.20 9.32 15.74
C ALA A 343 20.91 8.50 15.97
N LEU A 344 21.04 7.27 16.46
CA LEU A 344 19.91 6.39 16.77
C LEU A 344 19.48 6.44 18.23
N GLY A 345 20.16 7.22 19.09
CA GLY A 345 19.89 7.23 20.52
C GLY A 345 20.05 5.84 21.16
N ASN A 346 19.19 5.53 22.12
CA ASN A 346 19.23 4.29 22.88
C ASN A 346 18.47 3.11 22.25
N PHE A 347 17.57 3.38 21.29
CA PHE A 347 16.67 2.37 20.75
C PHE A 347 16.53 2.45 19.24
N LYS A 348 16.53 1.28 18.60
CA LYS A 348 16.14 1.11 17.20
C LYS A 348 15.08 0.01 17.11
N PHE A 349 13.97 0.30 16.47
CA PHE A 349 12.87 -0.64 16.21
C PHE A 349 12.92 -1.04 14.75
N ASN A 350 13.37 -2.24 14.49
CA ASN A 350 13.52 -2.76 13.14
C ASN A 350 12.20 -3.28 12.61
N MET A 351 11.97 -3.01 11.32
CA MET A 351 10.87 -3.55 10.54
C MET A 351 11.35 -3.87 9.12
N PRO A 352 10.92 -4.98 8.51
CA PRO A 352 11.26 -5.30 7.12
C PRO A 352 10.79 -4.18 6.19
N SER A 353 11.68 -3.68 5.33
CA SER A 353 11.39 -2.58 4.40
C SER A 353 12.40 -2.61 3.25
N SER A 354 11.91 -2.48 2.00
CA SER A 354 12.75 -2.28 0.81
C SER A 354 13.53 -0.96 0.88
N ASP A 355 12.97 0.04 1.54
CA ASP A 355 13.54 1.39 1.68
C ASP A 355 14.46 1.54 2.89
N ALA A 356 14.74 0.46 3.63
CA ALA A 356 15.53 0.46 4.85
C ALA A 356 15.01 1.46 5.91
N ILE A 357 13.70 1.62 6.02
CA ILE A 357 13.04 2.50 6.99
C ILE A 357 12.87 1.75 8.32
N TYR A 358 13.06 2.46 9.42
CA TYR A 358 12.84 1.98 10.77
C TYR A 358 12.42 3.12 11.70
N LEU A 359 11.90 2.77 12.88
CA LEU A 359 11.65 3.71 13.95
C LEU A 359 12.88 3.76 14.86
N HIS A 360 13.21 4.92 15.44
CA HIS A 360 14.37 5.02 16.32
C HIS A 360 14.31 6.21 17.29
N ASP A 361 15.12 6.16 18.29
CA ASP A 361 15.42 7.25 19.22
C ASP A 361 16.33 8.31 18.57
N THR A 362 16.62 9.39 19.28
CA THR A 362 17.52 10.48 18.83
C THR A 362 18.05 11.26 20.03
N PRO A 363 19.32 11.71 20.03
CA PRO A 363 19.84 12.61 21.06
C PRO A 363 19.20 14.01 21.01
N ASN A 364 18.59 14.40 19.90
CA ASN A 364 18.11 15.73 19.64
C ASN A 364 16.62 15.89 19.97
N HIS A 365 16.20 15.58 21.21
CA HIS A 365 14.80 15.66 21.64
C HIS A 365 14.16 17.05 21.49
N ARG A 366 14.95 18.14 21.53
CA ARG A 366 14.47 19.52 21.35
C ARG A 366 13.78 19.72 19.99
N LEU A 367 14.18 18.96 18.97
CA LEU A 367 13.60 19.03 17.62
C LEU A 367 12.13 18.61 17.57
N PHE A 368 11.64 17.83 18.54
CA PHE A 368 10.22 17.48 18.62
C PHE A 368 9.31 18.67 18.98
N ASN A 369 9.88 19.79 19.45
CA ASN A 369 9.14 21.03 19.72
C ASN A 369 8.92 21.88 18.45
N ASN A 370 9.56 21.56 17.35
CA ASN A 370 9.37 22.28 16.10
C ASN A 370 7.96 22.04 15.55
N LYS A 371 7.34 23.08 14.99
CA LYS A 371 6.07 22.96 14.25
C LYS A 371 6.24 22.09 13.01
N ASN A 372 7.31 22.32 12.22
CA ASN A 372 7.67 21.47 11.09
C ASN A 372 8.69 20.42 11.55
N ARG A 373 8.28 19.17 11.55
CA ARG A 373 9.09 18.01 11.91
C ARG A 373 9.45 17.10 10.73
N ALA A 374 9.29 17.58 9.49
CA ALA A 374 9.74 16.90 8.27
C ALA A 374 11.23 17.20 8.00
N ILE A 375 12.13 16.65 8.83
CA ILE A 375 13.57 17.01 8.84
C ILE A 375 14.52 15.81 8.88
N SER A 376 14.01 14.56 8.96
CA SER A 376 14.87 13.38 8.92
C SER A 376 15.28 13.00 7.49
N SER A 377 16.07 11.95 7.38
CA SER A 377 16.50 11.39 6.08
C SER A 377 15.61 10.22 5.61
N GLY A 378 14.38 10.12 6.15
CA GLY A 378 13.39 9.12 5.77
C GLY A 378 12.89 8.28 6.95
N CYS A 379 13.77 7.86 7.85
CA CYS A 379 13.39 7.13 9.07
C CYS A 379 12.57 7.99 10.02
N VAL A 380 11.78 7.35 10.87
CA VAL A 380 10.89 7.99 11.83
C VAL A 380 11.56 8.04 13.21
N ARG A 381 11.83 9.25 13.70
CA ARG A 381 12.32 9.45 15.09
C ARG A 381 11.12 9.55 16.03
N VAL A 382 11.19 8.85 17.14
CA VAL A 382 10.11 8.76 18.14
C VAL A 382 10.49 9.52 19.39
N ASN A 383 9.65 10.46 19.83
CA ASN A 383 9.92 11.27 21.02
C ASN A 383 9.86 10.43 22.31
N LYS A 384 8.84 9.58 22.45
CA LYS A 384 8.67 8.66 23.56
C LYS A 384 9.23 7.28 23.22
N SER A 385 10.47 7.26 22.71
CA SER A 385 11.14 6.02 22.28
C SER A 385 11.43 5.09 23.46
N ASP A 386 11.68 5.63 24.65
CA ASP A 386 11.93 4.84 25.88
C ASP A 386 10.65 4.15 26.35
N GLU A 387 9.51 4.85 26.32
CA GLU A 387 8.21 4.29 26.67
C GLU A 387 7.78 3.23 25.66
N LEU A 388 7.96 3.48 24.35
CA LEU A 388 7.70 2.49 23.31
C LEU A 388 8.56 1.23 23.50
N ALA A 389 9.85 1.43 23.80
CA ALA A 389 10.75 0.31 24.06
C ALA A 389 10.34 -0.46 25.35
N THR A 390 9.90 0.25 26.38
CA THR A 390 9.40 -0.37 27.60
C THR A 390 8.22 -1.29 27.35
N LEU A 391 7.20 -0.81 26.64
CA LEU A 391 6.03 -1.61 26.29
C LEU A 391 6.42 -2.88 25.55
N LEU A 392 7.20 -2.74 24.47
CA LEU A 392 7.59 -3.86 23.62
C LEU A 392 8.56 -4.84 24.28
N LEU A 393 9.48 -4.36 25.12
CA LEU A 393 10.43 -5.20 25.88
C LEU A 393 9.71 -5.97 26.98
N THR A 394 8.75 -5.34 27.67
CA THR A 394 7.92 -6.01 28.69
C THR A 394 7.09 -7.12 28.08
N GLU A 395 6.46 -6.88 26.92
CA GLU A 395 5.77 -7.93 26.14
C GLU A 395 6.70 -9.09 25.75
N SER A 396 7.99 -8.81 25.58
CA SER A 396 9.04 -9.80 25.29
C SER A 396 9.68 -10.42 26.57
N GLY A 397 9.06 -10.22 27.74
CA GLY A 397 9.50 -10.81 29.01
C GLY A 397 10.66 -10.10 29.70
N TRP A 398 10.96 -8.85 29.33
CA TRP A 398 11.98 -8.06 30.04
C TRP A 398 11.37 -7.34 31.25
N THR A 399 12.16 -7.21 32.32
CA THR A 399 11.87 -6.33 33.44
C THR A 399 12.48 -4.95 33.20
N LEU A 400 11.98 -3.93 33.93
CA LEU A 400 12.56 -2.58 33.91
C LEU A 400 14.03 -2.57 34.34
N ASP A 401 14.37 -3.38 35.34
CA ASP A 401 15.77 -3.53 35.84
C ASP A 401 16.66 -4.07 34.72
N LYS A 402 16.25 -5.14 34.02
CA LYS A 402 16.99 -5.70 32.90
C LYS A 402 17.20 -4.66 31.79
N LYS A 403 16.16 -3.87 31.44
CA LYS A 403 16.29 -2.77 30.47
C LYS A 403 17.34 -1.77 30.94
N ALA A 404 17.27 -1.33 32.20
CA ALA A 404 18.20 -0.36 32.78
C ALA A 404 19.65 -0.87 32.83
N GLN A 405 19.86 -2.14 33.20
CA GLN A 405 21.18 -2.78 33.19
C GLN A 405 21.80 -2.83 31.80
N VAL A 406 21.00 -3.22 30.78
CA VAL A 406 21.49 -3.29 29.39
C VAL A 406 21.81 -1.89 28.88
N LEU A 407 20.97 -0.89 29.13
CA LEU A 407 21.25 0.50 28.75
C LEU A 407 22.56 1.01 29.37
N LYS A 408 22.76 0.80 30.67
CA LYS A 408 23.98 1.19 31.41
C LYS A 408 25.23 0.51 30.84
N SER A 409 25.11 -0.73 30.41
CA SER A 409 26.26 -1.50 29.88
C SER A 409 26.78 -0.99 28.55
N ARG A 410 26.01 -0.19 27.83
CA ARG A 410 26.25 0.26 26.42
C ARG A 410 26.48 -0.91 25.45
N LYS A 411 26.18 -2.13 25.86
CA LYS A 411 26.31 -3.33 25.01
C LYS A 411 25.10 -3.39 24.06
N THR A 412 25.36 -3.42 22.77
CA THR A 412 24.32 -3.64 21.75
C THR A 412 23.60 -4.96 22.00
N THR A 413 22.29 -4.92 22.20
CA THR A 413 21.48 -6.10 22.48
C THR A 413 20.25 -6.07 21.57
N SER A 414 20.05 -7.13 20.79
CA SER A 414 18.88 -7.31 19.93
C SER A 414 17.87 -8.22 20.61
N VAL A 415 16.60 -7.79 20.65
CA VAL A 415 15.49 -8.52 21.29
C VAL A 415 14.43 -8.76 20.24
N PRO A 416 14.13 -10.00 19.87
CA PRO A 416 13.03 -10.32 18.96
C PRO A 416 11.69 -9.87 19.54
N ILE A 417 10.81 -9.32 18.71
CA ILE A 417 9.42 -9.02 19.07
C ILE A 417 8.58 -10.23 18.71
N GLN A 418 7.93 -10.83 19.70
CA GLN A 418 7.10 -12.02 19.52
C GLN A 418 5.64 -11.68 19.23
N SER A 419 5.16 -10.56 19.75
CA SER A 419 3.79 -10.09 19.53
C SER A 419 3.59 -9.56 18.11
N ASN A 420 2.36 -9.68 17.60
CA ASN A 420 2.00 -9.09 16.31
C ASN A 420 1.93 -7.56 16.45
N ASN A 421 2.89 -6.88 15.86
CA ASN A 421 3.00 -5.42 15.88
C ASN A 421 3.07 -4.88 14.45
N PRO A 422 1.94 -4.81 13.72
CA PRO A 422 1.90 -4.16 12.44
C PRO A 422 2.23 -2.67 12.56
N VAL A 423 2.91 -2.14 11.56
CA VAL A 423 3.29 -0.72 11.48
C VAL A 423 2.74 -0.16 10.19
N TYR A 424 1.96 0.90 10.31
CA TYR A 424 1.36 1.64 9.20
C TYR A 424 1.97 3.04 9.16
N LEU A 425 2.79 3.32 8.15
CA LEU A 425 3.23 4.67 7.81
C LEU A 425 2.30 5.15 6.71
N TYR A 426 1.37 6.06 7.04
CA TYR A 426 0.35 6.51 6.11
C TYR A 426 0.32 8.04 6.00
N TYR A 427 -0.38 8.55 5.00
CA TYR A 427 -0.37 9.97 4.70
C TYR A 427 -1.79 10.46 4.40
N VAL A 428 -2.41 11.08 5.39
CA VAL A 428 -3.77 11.63 5.32
C VAL A 428 -3.74 13.07 5.84
N THR A 429 -4.20 14.01 5.01
CA THR A 429 -4.17 15.45 5.29
C THR A 429 -5.53 16.05 5.63
N ALA A 430 -6.62 15.29 5.44
CA ALA A 430 -7.96 15.70 5.82
C ALA A 430 -8.81 14.46 6.15
N TRP A 431 -9.58 14.51 7.25
CA TRP A 431 -10.49 13.43 7.66
C TRP A 431 -11.54 13.98 8.64
N ALA A 432 -12.58 13.19 8.92
CA ALA A 432 -13.51 13.46 10.02
C ALA A 432 -13.29 12.47 11.17
N ASP A 433 -13.51 12.95 12.40
CA ASP A 433 -13.59 12.09 13.59
C ASP A 433 -15.00 11.49 13.78
N ALA A 434 -15.22 10.77 14.88
CA ALA A 434 -16.49 10.11 15.17
C ALA A 434 -17.64 11.10 15.41
N GLU A 435 -17.31 12.31 15.85
CA GLU A 435 -18.25 13.42 16.09
C GLU A 435 -18.56 14.20 14.80
N GLY A 436 -17.97 13.82 13.66
CA GLY A 436 -18.13 14.48 12.36
C GLY A 436 -17.30 15.77 12.21
N LYS A 437 -16.43 16.08 13.15
CA LYS A 437 -15.54 17.24 13.07
C LYS A 437 -14.45 17.02 12.04
N LEU A 438 -14.28 17.98 11.15
CA LEU A 438 -13.24 17.96 10.12
C LEU A 438 -11.88 18.35 10.69
N HIS A 439 -10.89 17.54 10.40
CA HIS A 439 -9.48 17.78 10.69
C HIS A 439 -8.71 17.97 9.40
N THR A 440 -7.86 19.00 9.36
CA THR A 440 -6.96 19.26 8.24
C THR A 440 -5.56 19.57 8.73
N VAL A 441 -4.57 19.09 7.99
CA VAL A 441 -3.16 19.36 8.24
C VAL A 441 -2.44 19.75 6.96
N ALA A 442 -1.25 20.33 7.09
CA ALA A 442 -0.43 20.74 5.96
C ALA A 442 0.00 19.55 5.10
N ASP A 443 -0.09 19.69 3.79
CA ASP A 443 0.46 18.74 2.83
C ASP A 443 1.98 18.94 2.69
N ILE A 444 2.73 18.31 3.58
CA ILE A 444 4.19 18.50 3.69
C ILE A 444 4.99 17.90 2.52
N TYR A 445 4.36 16.98 1.77
CA TYR A 445 5.00 16.31 0.62
C TYR A 445 4.40 16.72 -0.74
N GLY A 446 3.36 17.54 -0.72
CA GLY A 446 2.75 18.07 -1.92
C GLY A 446 1.95 17.03 -2.71
N TYR A 447 1.31 16.09 -2.01
CA TYR A 447 0.48 15.05 -2.64
C TYR A 447 -0.94 15.51 -2.98
N ASP A 448 -1.40 16.66 -2.45
CA ASP A 448 -2.74 17.22 -2.71
C ASP A 448 -2.78 18.19 -3.91
N LYS A 449 -1.66 18.42 -4.58
CA LYS A 449 -1.44 19.57 -5.48
C LYS A 449 -2.28 19.65 -6.76
N LYS A 450 -3.01 18.60 -7.12
CA LYS A 450 -3.68 18.53 -8.43
C LYS A 450 -5.17 18.19 -8.34
N LEU A 451 -5.75 18.39 -7.16
CA LEU A 451 -7.15 18.07 -6.96
C LEU A 451 -8.01 19.25 -7.49
N VAL A 452 -8.50 19.11 -8.71
CA VAL A 452 -9.43 20.06 -9.32
C VAL A 452 -10.76 19.35 -9.54
N LEU A 453 -11.78 19.80 -8.83
CA LEU A 453 -13.17 19.40 -9.05
C LEU A 453 -13.91 20.57 -9.70
N ASP A 454 -14.32 20.41 -10.94
CA ASP A 454 -15.17 21.37 -11.63
C ASP A 454 -16.65 21.19 -11.28
N ASP A 455 -17.46 22.25 -11.47
CA ASP A 455 -18.87 22.26 -11.09
C ASP A 455 -19.70 21.25 -11.89
N THR A 456 -19.36 21.00 -13.15
CA THR A 456 -20.05 20.02 -14.01
C THR A 456 -19.84 18.61 -13.44
N SER A 457 -18.61 18.26 -13.13
CA SER A 457 -18.28 16.98 -12.48
C SER A 457 -18.96 16.87 -11.11
N LYS A 458 -18.97 17.94 -10.30
CA LYS A 458 -19.65 17.95 -9.01
C LYS A 458 -21.14 17.67 -9.16
N THR A 459 -21.82 18.35 -10.09
CA THR A 459 -23.26 18.19 -10.35
C THR A 459 -23.58 16.76 -10.79
N LEU A 460 -22.78 16.19 -11.70
CA LEU A 460 -22.93 14.80 -12.13
C LEU A 460 -22.84 13.83 -10.96
N LEU A 461 -21.80 13.96 -10.12
CA LEU A 461 -21.52 13.04 -9.04
C LEU A 461 -22.51 13.18 -7.87
N GLN A 462 -23.04 14.39 -7.64
CA GLN A 462 -23.99 14.69 -6.57
C GLN A 462 -25.27 13.84 -6.66
N GLN A 463 -25.71 13.49 -7.87
CA GLN A 463 -26.90 12.65 -8.10
C GLN A 463 -26.79 11.25 -7.49
N TYR A 464 -25.56 10.74 -7.34
CA TYR A 464 -25.26 9.43 -6.77
C TYR A 464 -24.81 9.49 -5.31
N LEU A 465 -24.42 10.68 -4.83
CA LEU A 465 -23.95 10.89 -3.47
C LEU A 465 -25.08 11.21 -2.50
N LEU A 466 -26.12 11.87 -2.92
CA LEU A 466 -27.28 12.29 -2.12
C LEU A 466 -28.53 11.52 -2.48
#